data_89dd3fd82172f28dd5d586e7b5c212f0
#
_entry.id   89dd3fd82172f28dd5d586e7b5c212f0
#
_cell.length_a   1.000
_cell.length_b   1.000
_cell.length_c   1.000
_cell.angle_alpha   90.00
_cell.angle_beta   90.00
_cell.angle_gamma   90.00
#
_symmetry.space_group_name_H-M   'P 1'
#
loop_
_entity.id
_entity.type
_entity.pdbx_description
1 polymer ?
#
loop_
_entity_poly.entity_id
_entity_poly.type
_entity_poly.pdbx_seq_one_letter_code
_entity_poly.pdbx_strand_id
1 'polypeptide(L)'
;FDEHFVGQMIYDYTSGYPFLVSRICQIMDEGGLTWDREGVLAAVNHLLKEHNTLFDDMEKKVSQFPSLAETLKAIIFGGKRVSFNYYDRDLNIAIMFNFVKEYQGATLIYCRIFETWLYNLFISNAKDTSIYQQGEYDKPRFVHRLAT
;
A
#
# COMPACT_ATOMS: atom_id res chain seq x y z
N PHE A 1 14.74 14.64 -18.74
CA PHE A 1 13.51 14.00 -18.26
C PHE A 1 12.57 15.05 -17.67
N ASP A 2 11.31 14.70 -17.54
CA ASP A 2 10.29 15.58 -16.98
C ASP A 2 10.21 15.40 -15.47
N GLU A 3 10.88 16.28 -14.74
CA GLU A 3 10.94 16.22 -13.27
C GLU A 3 9.56 16.33 -12.63
N HIS A 4 8.73 17.19 -13.18
CA HIS A 4 7.39 17.40 -12.62
C HIS A 4 6.53 16.14 -12.76
N PHE A 5 6.55 15.53 -13.92
CA PHE A 5 5.81 14.30 -14.18
C PHE A 5 6.30 13.15 -13.30
N VAL A 6 7.62 12.96 -13.21
CA VAL A 6 8.21 11.90 -12.38
C VAL A 6 7.90 12.13 -10.90
N GLY A 7 8.06 13.35 -10.43
CA GLY A 7 7.74 13.69 -9.05
C GLY A 7 6.28 13.46 -8.71
N GLN A 8 5.37 13.85 -9.60
CA GLN A 8 3.94 13.62 -9.40
C GLN A 8 3.62 12.12 -9.37
N MET A 9 4.23 11.34 -10.24
CA MET A 9 4.01 9.91 -10.27
C MET A 9 4.50 9.23 -8.99
N ILE A 10 5.68 9.60 -8.51
CA ILE A 10 6.20 9.09 -7.24
C ILE A 10 5.25 9.46 -6.11
N TYR A 11 4.77 10.70 -6.09
CA TYR A 11 3.81 11.14 -5.08
C TYR A 11 2.51 10.31 -5.15
N ASP A 12 2.00 10.02 -6.33
CA ASP A 12 0.78 9.24 -6.50
C ASP A 12 0.88 7.85 -5.89
N TYR A 13 2.07 7.25 -5.90
CA TYR A 13 2.29 5.94 -5.28
C TYR A 13 2.58 6.01 -3.79
N THR A 14 3.20 7.07 -3.33
CA THR A 14 3.75 7.15 -1.96
C THR A 14 2.96 8.05 -1.03
N SER A 15 2.11 8.92 -1.58
CA SER A 15 1.47 10.02 -0.84
C SER A 15 2.49 10.84 -0.05
N GLY A 16 3.72 10.90 -0.55
CA GLY A 16 4.79 11.69 0.07
C GLY A 16 5.44 11.05 1.29
N TYR A 17 5.17 9.77 1.56
CA TYR A 17 5.78 9.09 2.72
C TYR A 17 7.31 9.07 2.55
N PRO A 18 8.07 9.72 3.46
CA PRO A 18 9.49 10.00 3.22
C PRO A 18 10.35 8.78 2.91
N PHE A 19 10.19 7.69 3.65
CA PHE A 19 10.98 6.47 3.40
C PHE A 19 10.73 5.95 1.99
N LEU A 20 9.46 5.92 1.55
CA LEU A 20 9.11 5.39 0.24
C LEU A 20 9.64 6.26 -0.89
N VAL A 21 9.49 7.59 -0.76
CA VAL A 21 10.03 8.52 -1.75
C VAL A 21 11.53 8.34 -1.89
N SER A 22 12.23 8.34 -0.76
CA SER A 22 13.67 8.19 -0.73
C SER A 22 14.12 6.85 -1.31
N ARG A 23 13.43 5.78 -0.94
CA ARG A 23 13.79 4.43 -1.42
C ARG A 23 13.55 4.25 -2.91
N ILE A 24 12.44 4.79 -3.43
CA ILE A 24 12.17 4.74 -4.88
C ILE A 24 13.28 5.47 -5.65
N CYS A 25 13.62 6.68 -5.21
CA CYS A 25 14.68 7.45 -5.87
C CYS A 25 16.02 6.70 -5.80
N GLN A 26 16.33 6.08 -4.68
CA GLN A 26 17.55 5.30 -4.52
C GLN A 26 17.57 4.10 -5.47
N ILE A 27 16.46 3.38 -5.57
CA ILE A 27 16.35 2.22 -6.47
C ILE A 27 16.56 2.67 -7.92
N MET A 28 15.94 3.79 -8.31
CA MET A 28 16.08 4.31 -9.67
C MET A 28 17.51 4.71 -9.98
N ASP A 29 18.16 5.39 -9.04
CA ASP A 29 19.53 5.86 -9.21
C ASP A 29 20.52 4.71 -9.26
N GLU A 30 20.50 3.83 -8.26
CA GLU A 30 21.42 2.71 -8.15
C GLU A 30 21.19 1.65 -9.23
N GLY A 31 19.95 1.46 -9.66
CA GLY A 31 19.58 0.50 -10.68
C GLY A 31 19.76 1.00 -12.11
N GLY A 32 20.15 2.27 -12.28
CA GLY A 32 20.28 2.84 -13.61
C GLY A 32 18.97 2.90 -14.37
N LEU A 33 17.85 3.02 -13.66
CA LEU A 33 16.53 3.08 -14.28
C LEU A 33 16.30 4.44 -14.91
N THR A 34 15.46 4.46 -15.95
CA THR A 34 15.11 5.71 -16.61
C THR A 34 14.17 6.53 -15.73
N TRP A 35 14.34 7.85 -15.75
CA TRP A 35 13.49 8.78 -14.96
C TRP A 35 12.25 9.13 -15.77
N ASP A 36 11.42 8.13 -15.98
CA ASP A 36 10.16 8.24 -16.69
C ASP A 36 9.15 7.26 -16.08
N ARG A 37 8.00 7.10 -16.72
CA ARG A 37 6.95 6.21 -16.24
C ARG A 37 7.46 4.77 -16.05
N GLU A 38 8.19 4.25 -17.00
CA GLU A 38 8.68 2.87 -16.94
C GLU A 38 9.65 2.67 -15.79
N GLY A 39 10.56 3.61 -15.60
CA GLY A 39 11.52 3.55 -14.49
C GLY A 39 10.86 3.61 -13.13
N VAL A 40 9.88 4.48 -12.95
CA VAL A 40 9.14 4.57 -11.69
C VAL A 40 8.39 3.27 -11.42
N LEU A 41 7.70 2.71 -12.43
CA LEU A 41 6.99 1.45 -12.26
C LEU A 41 7.93 0.30 -11.90
N ALA A 42 9.08 0.24 -12.55
CA ALA A 42 10.10 -0.77 -12.23
C ALA A 42 10.59 -0.63 -10.79
N ALA A 43 10.82 0.59 -10.34
CA ALA A 43 11.25 0.86 -8.97
C ALA A 43 10.17 0.49 -7.95
N VAL A 44 8.92 0.80 -8.22
CA VAL A 44 7.79 0.43 -7.35
C VAL A 44 7.69 -1.09 -7.24
N ASN A 45 7.79 -1.80 -8.36
CA ASN A 45 7.73 -3.26 -8.36
C ASN A 45 8.91 -3.87 -7.58
N HIS A 46 10.09 -3.29 -7.73
CA HIS A 46 11.26 -3.73 -6.97
C HIS A 46 11.03 -3.54 -5.47
N LEU A 47 10.55 -2.35 -5.09
CA LEU A 47 10.28 -2.01 -3.69
C LEU A 47 9.29 -2.98 -3.05
N LEU A 48 8.24 -3.34 -3.78
CA LEU A 48 7.20 -4.23 -3.26
C LEU A 48 7.69 -5.67 -3.02
N LYS A 49 8.79 -6.05 -3.64
CA LYS A 49 9.35 -7.40 -3.51
C LYS A 49 10.53 -7.48 -2.55
N GLU A 50 11.06 -6.35 -2.10
CA GLU A 50 12.22 -6.36 -1.23
C GLU A 50 11.83 -6.51 0.23
N HIS A 51 12.76 -7.01 1.03
CA HIS A 51 12.68 -6.93 2.49
C HIS A 51 13.31 -5.60 2.93
N ASN A 52 12.60 -4.86 3.76
CA ASN A 52 13.11 -3.65 4.36
C ASN A 52 12.52 -3.48 5.76
N THR A 53 13.11 -2.59 6.53
CA THR A 53 12.70 -2.40 7.92
C THR A 53 11.27 -1.90 8.05
N LEU A 54 10.81 -1.07 7.12
CA LEU A 54 9.45 -0.54 7.14
C LEU A 54 8.43 -1.67 6.99
N PHE A 55 8.59 -2.50 5.96
CA PHE A 55 7.65 -3.59 5.70
C PHE A 55 7.73 -4.68 6.77
N ASP A 56 8.92 -4.97 7.27
CA ASP A 56 9.07 -5.92 8.38
C ASP A 56 8.35 -5.44 9.63
N ASP A 57 8.45 -4.16 9.93
CA ASP A 57 7.75 -3.57 11.07
C ASP A 57 6.23 -3.58 10.88
N MET A 58 5.76 -3.26 9.69
CA MET A 58 4.33 -3.32 9.36
C MET A 58 3.79 -4.74 9.51
N GLU A 59 4.53 -5.74 9.05
CA GLU A 59 4.13 -7.14 9.18
C GLU A 59 4.02 -7.56 10.65
N LYS A 60 4.96 -7.15 11.47
CA LYS A 60 4.90 -7.41 12.92
C LYS A 60 3.65 -6.80 13.55
N LYS A 61 3.33 -5.55 13.19
CA LYS A 61 2.15 -4.88 13.74
C LYS A 61 0.86 -5.57 13.32
N VAL A 62 0.77 -5.97 12.05
CA VAL A 62 -0.40 -6.71 11.57
C VAL A 62 -0.55 -8.04 12.34
N SER A 63 0.56 -8.71 12.62
CA SER A 63 0.54 -9.97 13.38
C SER A 63 0.18 -9.77 14.84
N GLN A 64 0.65 -8.67 15.45
CA GLN A 64 0.40 -8.39 16.87
C GLN A 64 -1.03 -7.92 17.15
N PHE A 65 -1.70 -7.35 16.16
CA PHE A 65 -3.04 -6.79 16.32
C PHE A 65 -4.02 -7.43 15.34
N PRO A 66 -4.56 -8.63 15.66
CA PRO A 66 -5.45 -9.33 14.74
C PRO A 66 -6.70 -8.55 14.36
N SER A 67 -7.23 -7.77 15.30
CA SER A 67 -8.40 -6.93 15.05
C SER A 67 -8.08 -5.82 14.06
N LEU A 68 -6.88 -5.25 14.14
CA LEU A 68 -6.38 -4.29 13.16
C LEU A 68 -6.29 -4.93 11.76
N ALA A 69 -5.77 -6.15 11.70
CA ALA A 69 -5.66 -6.86 10.43
C ALA A 69 -7.03 -7.05 9.77
N GLU A 70 -8.05 -7.41 10.54
CA GLU A 70 -9.41 -7.56 10.03
C GLU A 70 -9.97 -6.23 9.51
N THR A 71 -9.69 -5.14 10.22
CA THR A 71 -10.10 -3.80 9.80
C THR A 71 -9.44 -3.42 8.47
N LEU A 72 -8.13 -3.67 8.34
CA LEU A 72 -7.41 -3.39 7.09
C LEU A 72 -7.93 -4.25 5.94
N LYS A 73 -8.24 -5.52 6.19
CA LYS A 73 -8.85 -6.39 5.18
C LYS A 73 -10.20 -5.85 4.72
N ALA A 74 -11.02 -5.37 5.64
CA ALA A 74 -12.31 -4.80 5.30
C ALA A 74 -12.17 -3.57 4.39
N ILE A 75 -11.17 -2.74 4.63
CA ILE A 75 -10.91 -1.57 3.81
C ILE A 75 -10.45 -1.98 2.41
N ILE A 76 -9.54 -2.95 2.32
CA ILE A 76 -8.93 -3.37 1.05
C ILE A 76 -9.89 -4.19 0.20
N PHE A 77 -10.58 -5.16 0.80
CA PHE A 77 -11.41 -6.13 0.08
C PHE A 77 -12.89 -5.79 0.07
N GLY A 78 -13.34 -4.94 0.99
CA GLY A 78 -14.75 -4.69 1.19
C GLY A 78 -15.45 -3.95 0.05
N GLY A 79 -14.72 -3.18 -0.74
CA GLY A 79 -15.28 -2.47 -1.87
C GLY A 79 -16.22 -1.32 -1.53
N LYS A 80 -16.50 -1.09 -0.27
CA LYS A 80 -17.36 -0.02 0.22
C LYS A 80 -16.55 1.05 0.93
N ARG A 81 -17.09 2.26 0.91
CA ARG A 81 -16.51 3.35 1.67
C ARG A 81 -16.61 3.03 3.18
N VAL A 82 -15.49 3.11 3.87
CA VAL A 82 -15.43 2.94 5.33
C VAL A 82 -15.34 4.33 5.95
N SER A 83 -16.33 4.70 6.74
CA SER A 83 -16.33 5.98 7.46
C SER A 83 -15.31 5.92 8.60
N PHE A 84 -14.59 7.02 8.80
CA PHE A 84 -13.67 7.10 9.92
C PHE A 84 -14.44 7.36 11.19
N ASN A 85 -14.25 6.51 12.21
CA ASN A 85 -14.87 6.63 13.51
C ASN A 85 -13.77 6.81 14.56
N TYR A 86 -13.74 7.99 15.18
CA TYR A 86 -12.73 8.34 16.18
C TYR A 86 -12.80 7.49 17.45
N TYR A 87 -13.90 6.80 17.68
CA TYR A 87 -14.05 5.89 18.81
C TYR A 87 -13.63 4.46 18.48
N ASP A 88 -13.38 4.15 17.22
CA ASP A 88 -12.92 2.83 16.80
C ASP A 88 -11.44 2.68 17.14
N ARG A 89 -11.14 1.76 18.04
CA ARG A 89 -9.77 1.53 18.51
C ARG A 89 -8.84 1.11 17.37
N ASP A 90 -9.31 0.23 16.50
CA ASP A 90 -8.48 -0.28 15.40
C ASP A 90 -8.15 0.80 14.39
N LEU A 91 -9.10 1.68 14.07
CA LEU A 91 -8.85 2.81 13.20
C LEU A 91 -7.85 3.79 13.80
N ASN A 92 -7.94 4.03 15.11
CA ASN A 92 -6.97 4.89 15.79
C ASN A 92 -5.56 4.30 15.77
N ILE A 93 -5.44 2.99 15.99
CA ILE A 93 -4.16 2.29 15.89
C ILE A 93 -3.63 2.35 14.45
N ALA A 94 -4.51 2.14 13.48
CA ALA A 94 -4.14 2.18 12.05
C ALA A 94 -3.61 3.55 11.65
N ILE A 95 -4.21 4.63 12.13
CA ILE A 95 -3.71 5.99 11.88
C ILE A 95 -2.37 6.20 12.56
N MET A 96 -2.25 5.77 13.82
CA MET A 96 -1.02 5.94 14.58
C MET A 96 0.18 5.28 13.90
N PHE A 97 -0.03 4.12 13.28
CA PHE A 97 1.02 3.39 12.57
C PHE A 97 1.12 3.75 11.09
N ASN A 98 0.38 4.74 10.62
CA ASN A 98 0.37 5.20 9.23
C ASN A 98 -0.12 4.16 8.22
N PHE A 99 -0.94 3.20 8.64
CA PHE A 99 -1.59 2.28 7.70
C PHE A 99 -2.70 2.97 6.91
N VAL A 100 -3.42 3.87 7.57
CA VAL A 100 -4.57 4.54 6.98
C VAL A 100 -4.49 6.04 7.21
N LYS A 101 -5.29 6.77 6.42
CA LYS A 101 -5.52 8.20 6.58
C LYS A 101 -7.01 8.48 6.46
N GLU A 102 -7.44 9.57 7.06
CA GLU A 102 -8.79 10.08 6.87
C GLU A 102 -8.79 11.07 5.70
N TYR A 103 -9.77 10.93 4.82
CA TYR A 103 -9.96 11.87 3.72
C TYR A 103 -11.46 12.06 3.52
N GLN A 104 -11.94 13.28 3.75
CA GLN A 104 -13.36 13.64 3.62
C GLN A 104 -14.27 12.66 4.38
N GLY A 105 -13.89 12.34 5.60
CA GLY A 105 -14.65 11.44 6.48
C GLY A 105 -14.50 9.96 6.17
N ALA A 106 -13.81 9.59 5.11
CA ALA A 106 -13.56 8.20 4.75
C ALA A 106 -12.20 7.74 5.25
N THR A 107 -12.07 6.44 5.47
CA THR A 107 -10.82 5.78 5.82
C THR A 107 -10.20 5.19 4.57
N LEU A 108 -8.99 5.60 4.24
CA LEU A 108 -8.24 5.11 3.08
C LEU A 108 -6.92 4.51 3.56
N ILE A 109 -6.42 3.50 2.86
CA ILE A 109 -5.04 3.08 3.08
C ILE A 109 -4.14 4.26 2.74
N TYR A 110 -3.07 4.44 3.52
CA TYR A 110 -2.25 5.65 3.48
C TYR A 110 -1.73 5.97 2.07
N CYS A 111 -1.26 4.97 1.33
CA CYS A 111 -0.80 5.17 -0.03
C CYS A 111 -0.95 3.88 -0.85
N ARG A 112 -0.78 4.01 -2.16
CA ARG A 112 -0.95 2.89 -3.09
C ARG A 112 0.06 1.77 -2.84
N ILE A 113 1.28 2.11 -2.46
CA ILE A 113 2.30 1.11 -2.15
C ILE A 113 1.89 0.29 -0.93
N PHE A 114 1.41 0.93 0.13
CA PHE A 114 0.93 0.21 1.30
C PHE A 114 -0.28 -0.66 0.98
N GLU A 115 -1.19 -0.15 0.15
CA GLU A 115 -2.35 -0.93 -0.28
C GLU A 115 -1.93 -2.19 -1.02
N THR A 116 -1.00 -2.06 -1.96
CA THR A 116 -0.49 -3.20 -2.73
C THR A 116 0.22 -4.20 -1.83
N TRP A 117 1.08 -3.68 -0.96
CA TRP A 117 1.86 -4.53 -0.05
C TRP A 117 0.95 -5.32 0.89
N LEU A 118 -0.04 -4.66 1.48
CA LEU A 118 -1.01 -5.30 2.37
C LEU A 118 -1.86 -6.32 1.61
N TYR A 119 -2.31 -5.97 0.42
CA TYR A 119 -3.05 -6.90 -0.44
C TYR A 119 -2.24 -8.18 -0.65
N ASN A 120 -0.98 -8.05 -1.04
CA ASN A 120 -0.11 -9.19 -1.29
C ASN A 120 0.10 -10.02 -0.01
N LEU A 121 0.28 -9.35 1.12
CA LEU A 121 0.44 -10.02 2.41
C LEU A 121 -0.79 -10.85 2.78
N PHE A 122 -1.97 -10.25 2.65
CA PHE A 122 -3.22 -10.92 3.03
C PHE A 122 -3.54 -12.08 2.08
N ILE A 123 -3.30 -11.93 0.80
CA ILE A 123 -3.49 -13.01 -0.17
C ILE A 123 -2.54 -14.16 0.13
N SER A 124 -1.29 -13.88 0.42
CA SER A 124 -0.30 -14.90 0.77
C SER A 124 -0.70 -15.67 2.02
N ASN A 125 -1.19 -14.97 3.05
CA ASN A 125 -1.60 -15.58 4.30
C ASN A 125 -2.89 -16.39 4.18
N ALA A 126 -3.72 -16.07 3.19
CA ALA A 126 -5.04 -16.68 2.99
C ALA A 126 -5.09 -17.66 1.82
N LYS A 127 -3.94 -18.11 1.34
CA LYS A 127 -3.86 -18.93 0.12
C LYS A 127 -4.60 -20.26 0.20
N ASP A 128 -4.87 -20.75 1.41
CA ASP A 128 -5.60 -21.99 1.63
C ASP A 128 -7.09 -21.75 1.90
N THR A 129 -7.57 -20.52 1.72
CA THR A 129 -8.94 -20.14 2.03
C THR A 129 -9.71 -19.75 0.76
N SER A 130 -11.02 -19.62 0.91
CA SER A 130 -11.86 -19.13 -0.20
C SER A 130 -11.51 -17.70 -0.63
N ILE A 131 -10.98 -16.88 0.27
CA ILE A 131 -10.55 -15.54 -0.05
C ILE A 131 -9.44 -15.58 -1.11
N TYR A 132 -8.47 -16.47 -0.92
CA TYR A 132 -7.39 -16.63 -1.89
C TYR A 132 -7.94 -17.06 -3.26
N GLN A 133 -8.85 -18.03 -3.27
CA GLN A 133 -9.46 -18.52 -4.51
C GLN A 133 -10.29 -17.46 -5.20
N GLN A 134 -10.86 -16.54 -4.43
CA GLN A 134 -11.65 -15.44 -4.93
C GLN A 134 -10.83 -14.17 -5.16
N GLY A 135 -9.55 -14.24 -4.94
CA GLY A 135 -8.66 -13.09 -5.09
C GLY A 135 -8.67 -12.49 -6.49
N GLU A 136 -9.05 -13.26 -7.49
CA GLU A 136 -9.18 -12.80 -8.85
C GLU A 136 -10.24 -11.71 -9.01
N TYR A 137 -11.25 -11.71 -8.17
CA TYR A 137 -12.26 -10.67 -8.18
C TYR A 137 -11.67 -9.30 -7.89
N ASP A 138 -10.74 -9.26 -6.96
CA ASP A 138 -10.16 -8.00 -6.53
C ASP A 138 -8.97 -7.59 -7.38
N LYS A 139 -8.27 -8.57 -7.96
CA LYS A 139 -7.11 -8.29 -8.81
C LYS A 139 -7.36 -7.29 -9.93
N PRO A 140 -8.40 -7.45 -10.76
CA PRO A 140 -8.61 -6.50 -11.85
C PRO A 140 -8.81 -5.07 -11.35
N ARG A 141 -9.64 -4.90 -10.31
CA ARG A 141 -9.88 -3.59 -9.73
C ARG A 141 -8.61 -3.03 -9.10
N PHE A 142 -7.88 -3.88 -8.40
CA PHE A 142 -6.65 -3.49 -7.73
C PHE A 142 -5.56 -3.12 -8.73
N VAL A 143 -5.36 -3.94 -9.76
CA VAL A 143 -4.41 -3.67 -10.83
C VAL A 143 -4.78 -2.37 -11.55
N HIS A 144 -6.06 -2.13 -11.78
CA HIS A 144 -6.52 -0.88 -12.39
C HIS A 144 -6.12 0.33 -11.56
N ARG A 145 -6.27 0.25 -10.24
CA ARG A 145 -5.83 1.33 -9.35
C ARG A 145 -4.32 1.58 -9.45
N LEU A 146 -3.55 0.51 -9.55
CA LEU A 146 -2.09 0.64 -9.68
C LEU A 146 -1.70 1.24 -11.03
N ALA A 147 -2.44 0.91 -12.08
CA ALA A 147 -2.12 1.38 -13.42
C ALA A 147 -2.48 2.86 -13.61
N THR A 148 -3.40 3.38 -12.85
CA THR A 148 -3.80 4.79 -12.93
C THR A 148 -3.05 5.63 -11.92
#